data_c39e8c92a1bea009991aed564be09433
#
_entry.id   c39e8c92a1bea009991aed564be09433
#
_cell.length_a   1.000
_cell.length_b   1.000
_cell.length_c   1.000
_cell.angle_alpha   90.00
_cell.angle_beta   90.00
_cell.angle_gamma   90.00
#
_symmetry.space_group_name_H-M   'P 1'
#
loop_
_entity.id
_entity.type
_entity.pdbx_description
1 polymer ?
#
loop_
_entity_poly.entity_id
_entity_poly.type
_entity_poly.pdbx_seq_one_letter_code
_entity_poly.pdbx_strand_id
1 'polypeptide(L)'
;MPTISIDQDLIASLLGKHGIENDIARMADELPLLGTDIDECSEHTLDIEIFPDRPDLLSGETLTRAMRPFLYGQQAKPMLDIKKGTITMSVDPSLEHVRPIVMGAVVRNVNTGETHEDNEAFIKALMDHQEKLHFALGRGRKRASIGVHDLATLVPPFTVTTAPGSTQFTPLAMDEPMSIDSILTNHPKGIDYAHLLEGMEAYPVIMDANDAVLSFPPIINGNHTTVTSDTKDFFIDVTGWDPRACEASLMLIASQLEERGGEVESVEITAYDGTVSDLPKAQPQTHTVTERLLNGLLGRALTDEEVQTAMNRMGGTYLGRSPVENAPAREPENMADVVDGDTVLSFLMPHWRFDILHPIDLVEDVAIGHGYEDLGTDVPRAPLTALPRTDGHIRRRIRDSLQGLGLMQIQSLTLSNDTDQFVAMRWPAMGEVTRITNPITIDHTLLRQYLLPGLFRLLASNRHHDLPQAVYELGTVVRDHTNSDRFAFLVAEQNGGFAAVRGRIQAIMRDLGASDYSIEPLGGDMGPWLTGRAAKVIVE
;
A
#
# COMPACT_ATOMS: atom_id res chain seq x y z
N MET A 1 4.65 4.35 -3.45
CA MET A 1 5.08 3.11 -2.78
C MET A 1 6.47 3.36 -2.23
N PRO A 2 6.97 2.62 -1.22
CA PRO A 2 8.32 2.89 -0.72
C PRO A 2 9.37 2.44 -1.74
N THR A 3 10.26 3.35 -2.11
CA THR A 3 11.45 3.06 -2.92
C THR A 3 12.65 2.86 -2.02
N ILE A 4 13.51 1.91 -2.34
CA ILE A 4 14.80 1.67 -1.69
C ILE A 4 15.92 1.79 -2.71
N SER A 5 17.03 2.37 -2.28
CA SER A 5 18.27 2.45 -3.05
C SER A 5 19.31 1.54 -2.39
N ILE A 6 19.85 0.61 -3.14
CA ILE A 6 20.76 -0.42 -2.64
C ILE A 6 22.04 -0.38 -3.45
N ASP A 7 23.18 -0.43 -2.75
CA ASP A 7 24.47 -0.56 -3.38
C ASP A 7 24.63 -1.97 -3.98
N GLN A 8 25.07 -2.08 -5.22
CA GLN A 8 25.33 -3.37 -5.90
C GLN A 8 26.45 -4.17 -5.22
N ASP A 9 27.43 -3.50 -4.61
CA ASP A 9 28.51 -4.19 -3.87
C ASP A 9 27.95 -4.89 -2.64
N LEU A 10 26.93 -4.33 -1.98
CA LEU A 10 26.24 -4.99 -0.89
C LEU A 10 25.54 -6.26 -1.37
N ILE A 11 24.76 -6.18 -2.47
CA ILE A 11 24.06 -7.34 -3.04
C ILE A 11 25.09 -8.42 -3.42
N ALA A 12 26.14 -8.04 -4.13
CA ALA A 12 27.20 -8.96 -4.55
C ALA A 12 27.90 -9.64 -3.33
N SER A 13 28.16 -8.88 -2.27
CA SER A 13 28.75 -9.42 -1.03
C SER A 13 27.81 -10.43 -0.36
N LEU A 14 26.52 -10.13 -0.26
CA LEU A 14 25.52 -11.00 0.36
C LEU A 14 25.30 -12.28 -0.46
N LEU A 15 25.21 -12.19 -1.79
CA LEU A 15 25.12 -13.34 -2.68
C LEU A 15 26.40 -14.18 -2.63
N GLY A 16 27.55 -13.53 -2.61
CA GLY A 16 28.88 -14.17 -2.54
C GLY A 16 29.07 -15.08 -1.32
N LYS A 17 28.45 -14.74 -0.15
CA LYS A 17 28.45 -15.62 1.04
C LYS A 17 27.83 -17.01 0.75
N HIS A 18 26.98 -17.10 -0.27
CA HIS A 18 26.32 -18.32 -0.71
C HIS A 18 26.92 -18.91 -2.00
N GLY A 19 28.04 -18.36 -2.49
CA GLY A 19 28.69 -18.79 -3.72
C GLY A 19 27.92 -18.42 -5.00
N ILE A 20 27.07 -17.37 -4.91
CA ILE A 20 26.27 -16.87 -6.03
C ILE A 20 26.93 -15.61 -6.58
N GLU A 21 27.12 -15.55 -7.90
CA GLU A 21 27.60 -14.35 -8.59
C GLU A 21 26.40 -13.42 -8.88
N ASN A 22 26.60 -12.12 -8.68
CA ASN A 22 25.56 -11.13 -8.95
C ASN A 22 25.40 -10.93 -10.46
N ASP A 23 24.22 -11.23 -10.99
CA ASP A 23 23.85 -11.04 -12.40
C ASP A 23 22.88 -9.85 -12.53
N ILE A 24 23.44 -8.67 -12.80
CA ILE A 24 22.68 -7.41 -12.92
C ILE A 24 21.66 -7.46 -14.07
N ALA A 25 22.00 -8.11 -15.19
CA ALA A 25 21.09 -8.19 -16.32
C ALA A 25 19.86 -9.05 -15.99
N ARG A 26 20.09 -10.19 -15.36
CA ARG A 26 19.02 -11.06 -14.88
C ARG A 26 18.18 -10.41 -13.81
N MET A 27 18.82 -9.67 -12.90
CA MET A 27 18.12 -8.92 -11.85
C MET A 27 17.18 -7.89 -12.46
N ALA A 28 17.63 -7.11 -13.45
CA ALA A 28 16.82 -6.10 -14.13
C ALA A 28 15.60 -6.71 -14.87
N ASP A 29 15.75 -7.91 -15.40
CA ASP A 29 14.71 -8.60 -16.19
C ASP A 29 13.69 -9.35 -15.31
N GLU A 30 14.17 -10.12 -14.33
CA GLU A 30 13.31 -11.04 -13.56
C GLU A 30 12.84 -10.49 -12.21
N LEU A 31 13.56 -9.55 -11.55
CA LEU A 31 13.20 -9.07 -10.22
C LEU A 31 11.83 -8.34 -10.18
N PRO A 32 11.40 -7.62 -11.23
CA PRO A 32 10.05 -7.05 -11.26
C PRO A 32 8.93 -8.10 -11.08
N LEU A 33 9.17 -9.34 -11.50
CA LEU A 33 8.18 -10.41 -11.35
C LEU A 33 7.93 -10.81 -9.88
N LEU A 34 8.82 -10.44 -8.95
CA LEU A 34 8.67 -10.72 -7.52
C LEU A 34 7.70 -9.77 -6.78
N GLY A 35 7.12 -8.79 -7.45
CA GLY A 35 6.26 -7.76 -6.86
C GLY A 35 7.00 -6.47 -6.57
N THR A 36 7.79 -6.00 -7.55
CA THR A 36 8.59 -4.78 -7.48
C THR A 36 8.57 -4.05 -8.82
N ASP A 37 9.01 -2.78 -8.81
CA ASP A 37 9.27 -2.02 -10.03
C ASP A 37 10.67 -1.39 -9.94
N ILE A 38 11.44 -1.46 -11.02
CA ILE A 38 12.83 -0.99 -11.03
C ILE A 38 12.90 0.37 -11.71
N ASP A 39 13.28 1.39 -10.93
CA ASP A 39 13.54 2.73 -11.44
C ASP A 39 14.93 2.81 -12.09
N GLU A 40 15.95 2.22 -11.47
CA GLU A 40 17.32 2.13 -11.98
C GLU A 40 17.99 0.81 -11.55
N CYS A 41 18.65 0.15 -12.49
CA CYS A 41 19.53 -1.00 -12.22
C CYS A 41 20.84 -0.82 -12.99
N SER A 42 21.83 -0.25 -12.31
CA SER A 42 23.16 0.05 -12.87
C SER A 42 24.25 -0.86 -12.25
N GLU A 43 25.51 -0.69 -12.67
CA GLU A 43 26.65 -1.41 -12.08
C GLU A 43 26.90 -1.01 -10.60
N HIS A 44 26.36 0.12 -10.14
CA HIS A 44 26.61 0.65 -8.82
C HIS A 44 25.38 0.62 -7.92
N THR A 45 24.18 0.83 -8.46
CA THR A 45 22.98 1.07 -7.69
C THR A 45 21.79 0.30 -8.25
N LEU A 46 20.96 -0.21 -7.35
CA LEU A 46 19.62 -0.70 -7.61
C LEU A 46 18.62 0.22 -6.89
N ASP A 47 17.86 1.00 -7.67
CA ASP A 47 16.72 1.77 -7.19
C ASP A 47 15.45 1.02 -7.53
N ILE A 48 14.71 0.59 -6.50
CA ILE A 48 13.59 -0.32 -6.65
C ILE A 48 12.41 0.12 -5.78
N GLU A 49 11.23 0.16 -6.38
CA GLU A 49 9.97 0.38 -5.71
C GLU A 49 9.37 -0.95 -5.28
N ILE A 50 9.05 -1.10 -4.00
CA ILE A 50 8.49 -2.32 -3.42
C ILE A 50 6.96 -2.16 -3.32
N PHE A 51 6.22 -3.19 -3.77
CA PHE A 51 4.77 -3.18 -3.70
C PHE A 51 4.29 -3.36 -2.25
N PRO A 52 3.12 -2.80 -1.89
CA PRO A 52 2.67 -2.73 -0.49
C PRO A 52 2.41 -4.09 0.17
N ASP A 53 2.19 -5.13 -0.63
CA ASP A 53 1.98 -6.52 -0.21
C ASP A 53 3.29 -7.22 0.16
N ARG A 54 4.46 -6.70 -0.28
CA ARG A 54 5.77 -7.30 -0.07
C ARG A 54 6.68 -6.49 0.87
N PRO A 55 6.25 -6.21 2.12
CA PRO A 55 7.08 -5.49 3.10
C PRO A 55 8.35 -6.26 3.49
N ASP A 56 8.42 -7.54 3.18
CA ASP A 56 9.59 -8.40 3.37
C ASP A 56 10.77 -8.05 2.45
N LEU A 57 10.59 -7.18 1.47
CA LEU A 57 11.63 -6.77 0.51
C LEU A 57 12.22 -5.38 0.81
N LEU A 58 11.86 -4.73 1.93
CA LEU A 58 12.16 -3.32 2.20
C LEU A 58 13.60 -3.01 2.66
N SER A 59 14.51 -3.99 2.64
CA SER A 59 15.94 -3.75 2.87
C SER A 59 16.81 -4.52 1.87
N GLY A 60 18.05 -4.08 1.67
CA GLY A 60 18.99 -4.76 0.77
C GLY A 60 19.25 -6.21 1.18
N GLU A 61 19.32 -6.47 2.47
CA GLU A 61 19.55 -7.80 3.02
C GLU A 61 18.35 -8.73 2.81
N THR A 62 17.15 -8.27 3.14
CA THR A 62 15.93 -9.09 3.01
C THR A 62 15.53 -9.28 1.55
N LEU A 63 15.75 -8.28 0.69
CA LEU A 63 15.60 -8.41 -0.76
C LEU A 63 16.56 -9.47 -1.31
N THR A 64 17.86 -9.38 -0.96
CA THR A 64 18.86 -10.37 -1.42
C THR A 64 18.51 -11.78 -0.93
N ARG A 65 17.97 -11.92 0.28
CA ARG A 65 17.46 -13.19 0.80
C ARG A 65 16.36 -13.76 -0.10
N ALA A 66 15.40 -12.95 -0.53
CA ALA A 66 14.32 -13.36 -1.43
C ALA A 66 14.82 -13.65 -2.86
N MET A 67 15.82 -12.90 -3.34
CA MET A 67 16.41 -13.10 -4.65
C MET A 67 17.08 -14.46 -4.81
N ARG A 68 17.71 -15.00 -3.76
CA ARG A 68 18.44 -16.29 -3.84
C ARG A 68 17.59 -17.43 -4.35
N PRO A 69 16.42 -17.74 -3.76
CA PRO A 69 15.54 -18.76 -4.32
C PRO A 69 14.86 -18.32 -5.62
N PHE A 70 14.47 -17.06 -5.73
CA PHE A 70 13.69 -16.57 -6.86
C PHE A 70 14.49 -16.54 -8.18
N LEU A 71 15.65 -15.90 -8.16
CA LEU A 71 16.50 -15.75 -9.35
C LEU A 71 17.46 -16.94 -9.53
N TYR A 72 18.07 -17.41 -8.46
CA TYR A 72 19.21 -18.33 -8.55
C TYR A 72 18.86 -19.77 -8.18
N GLY A 73 17.60 -20.06 -7.82
CA GLY A 73 17.13 -21.42 -7.54
C GLY A 73 17.73 -22.04 -6.27
N GLN A 74 18.29 -21.24 -5.37
CA GLN A 74 18.74 -21.75 -4.07
C GLN A 74 17.54 -22.31 -3.29
N GLN A 75 17.78 -23.37 -2.49
CA GLN A 75 16.75 -23.91 -1.63
C GLN A 75 16.27 -22.85 -0.63
N ALA A 76 14.96 -22.58 -0.63
CA ALA A 76 14.34 -21.64 0.30
C ALA A 76 14.47 -22.13 1.76
N LYS A 77 14.69 -21.17 2.67
CA LYS A 77 14.72 -21.41 4.11
C LYS A 77 13.64 -20.54 4.78
N PRO A 78 12.43 -21.09 4.99
CA PRO A 78 11.29 -20.31 5.48
C PRO A 78 11.34 -20.01 6.99
N MET A 79 12.53 -19.95 7.59
CA MET A 79 12.74 -19.70 9.02
C MET A 79 14.08 -19.02 9.26
N LEU A 80 14.23 -18.38 10.43
CA LEU A 80 15.51 -17.92 10.97
C LEU A 80 16.14 -19.00 11.87
N ASP A 81 17.46 -19.00 12.01
CA ASP A 81 18.17 -19.83 12.97
C ASP A 81 18.16 -19.16 14.35
N ILE A 82 17.13 -19.47 15.15
CA ILE A 82 16.93 -18.84 16.45
C ILE A 82 17.46 -19.75 17.55
N LYS A 83 18.44 -19.25 18.29
CA LYS A 83 18.95 -19.88 19.51
C LYS A 83 18.07 -19.48 20.70
N LYS A 84 17.92 -20.36 21.69
CA LYS A 84 17.27 -19.97 22.94
C LYS A 84 18.14 -18.99 23.70
N GLY A 85 17.63 -17.77 23.92
CA GLY A 85 18.29 -16.73 24.69
C GLY A 85 18.08 -16.87 26.20
N THR A 86 18.75 -16.02 26.95
CA THR A 86 18.70 -15.97 28.43
C THR A 86 18.01 -14.71 28.96
N ILE A 87 17.67 -13.77 28.07
CA ILE A 87 17.02 -12.52 28.44
C ILE A 87 15.51 -12.77 28.60
N THR A 88 14.97 -12.20 29.67
CA THR A 88 13.53 -12.26 29.98
C THR A 88 12.93 -10.87 29.97
N MET A 89 11.66 -10.78 29.59
CA MET A 89 10.87 -9.56 29.59
C MET A 89 9.51 -9.83 30.21
N SER A 90 9.08 -9.03 31.19
CA SER A 90 7.78 -9.12 31.82
C SER A 90 6.90 -7.94 31.42
N VAL A 91 5.66 -8.21 31.06
CA VAL A 91 4.65 -7.21 30.67
C VAL A 91 3.61 -7.08 31.79
N ASP A 92 3.52 -5.88 32.35
CA ASP A 92 2.56 -5.58 33.41
C ASP A 92 1.12 -5.64 32.91
N PRO A 93 0.15 -6.17 33.69
CA PRO A 93 -1.26 -6.22 33.31
C PRO A 93 -1.88 -4.86 32.92
N SER A 94 -1.32 -3.74 33.39
CA SER A 94 -1.78 -2.40 33.02
C SER A 94 -1.67 -2.10 31.51
N LEU A 95 -0.89 -2.89 30.77
CA LEU A 95 -0.71 -2.73 29.32
C LEU A 95 -1.90 -3.25 28.49
N GLU A 96 -2.81 -4.05 29.07
CA GLU A 96 -3.92 -4.67 28.34
C GLU A 96 -4.70 -3.68 27.46
N HIS A 97 -4.96 -2.48 28.00
CA HIS A 97 -5.73 -1.44 27.29
C HIS A 97 -4.88 -0.27 26.77
N VAL A 98 -3.56 -0.35 26.92
CA VAL A 98 -2.63 0.70 26.49
C VAL A 98 -1.84 0.25 25.28
N ARG A 99 -1.16 -0.91 25.35
CA ARG A 99 -0.39 -1.49 24.25
C ARG A 99 -0.04 -2.96 24.57
N PRO A 100 -0.99 -3.90 24.36
CA PRO A 100 -0.92 -5.24 24.94
C PRO A 100 0.12 -6.17 24.32
N ILE A 101 0.47 -5.94 23.06
CA ILE A 101 1.42 -6.82 22.35
C ILE A 101 2.83 -6.30 22.56
N VAL A 102 3.68 -7.17 23.10
CA VAL A 102 5.11 -6.91 23.29
C VAL A 102 5.89 -8.12 22.81
N MET A 103 6.89 -7.88 21.97
CA MET A 103 7.78 -8.91 21.43
C MET A 103 9.22 -8.41 21.52
N GLY A 104 10.17 -9.33 21.55
CA GLY A 104 11.59 -8.98 21.59
C GLY A 104 12.49 -10.03 20.97
N ALA A 105 13.64 -9.61 20.49
CA ALA A 105 14.71 -10.46 20.00
C ALA A 105 16.07 -9.87 20.36
N VAL A 106 17.08 -10.73 20.46
CA VAL A 106 18.48 -10.32 20.53
C VAL A 106 19.18 -10.83 19.29
N VAL A 107 20.07 -10.01 18.73
CA VAL A 107 20.94 -10.44 17.64
C VAL A 107 22.37 -10.04 17.96
N ARG A 108 23.26 -11.03 18.04
CA ARG A 108 24.66 -10.85 18.44
C ARG A 108 25.61 -10.98 17.27
N ASN A 109 26.80 -10.40 17.43
CA ASN A 109 27.92 -10.57 16.50
C ASN A 109 27.61 -10.14 15.06
N VAL A 110 26.79 -9.09 14.88
CA VAL A 110 26.42 -8.59 13.57
C VAL A 110 27.63 -7.95 12.88
N ASN A 111 27.92 -8.38 11.65
CA ASN A 111 28.91 -7.72 10.81
C ASN A 111 28.30 -6.46 10.17
N THR A 112 28.59 -5.32 10.75
CA THR A 112 28.08 -4.03 10.29
C THR A 112 28.87 -3.44 9.13
N GLY A 113 30.13 -3.89 8.93
CA GLY A 113 31.03 -3.44 7.86
C GLY A 113 32.49 -3.59 8.26
N GLU A 114 33.40 -3.34 7.33
CA GLU A 114 34.86 -3.41 7.56
C GLU A 114 35.44 -2.05 7.93
N THR A 115 34.83 -0.98 7.44
CA THR A 115 35.27 0.41 7.72
C THR A 115 34.25 1.14 8.58
N HIS A 116 34.62 2.27 9.14
CA HIS A 116 33.68 3.13 9.88
C HIS A 116 32.55 3.66 8.97
N GLU A 117 32.87 3.97 7.73
CA GLU A 117 31.90 4.43 6.74
C GLU A 117 30.86 3.35 6.40
N ASP A 118 31.28 2.09 6.24
CA ASP A 118 30.39 0.95 6.04
C ASP A 118 29.46 0.75 7.24
N ASN A 119 30.00 0.88 8.46
CA ASN A 119 29.23 0.75 9.68
C ASN A 119 28.16 1.84 9.79
N GLU A 120 28.49 3.10 9.49
CA GLU A 120 27.52 4.21 9.47
C GLU A 120 26.46 4.01 8.38
N ALA A 121 26.85 3.58 7.18
CA ALA A 121 25.92 3.27 6.09
C ALA A 121 24.95 2.16 6.48
N PHE A 122 25.43 1.10 7.13
CA PHE A 122 24.60 0.03 7.63
C PHE A 122 23.59 0.51 8.68
N ILE A 123 24.04 1.27 9.69
CA ILE A 123 23.14 1.79 10.73
C ILE A 123 22.07 2.68 10.12
N LYS A 124 22.43 3.52 9.14
CA LYS A 124 21.47 4.35 8.40
C LYS A 124 20.45 3.48 7.65
N ALA A 125 20.89 2.43 6.97
CA ALA A 125 20.02 1.49 6.25
C ALA A 125 19.09 0.74 7.21
N LEU A 126 19.57 0.32 8.39
CA LEU A 126 18.76 -0.32 9.42
C LEU A 126 17.68 0.62 9.97
N MET A 127 18.00 1.89 10.23
CA MET A 127 17.04 2.89 10.68
C MET A 127 16.01 3.21 9.58
N ASP A 128 16.43 3.28 8.33
CA ASP A 128 15.54 3.49 7.18
C ASP A 128 14.58 2.31 7.00
N HIS A 129 15.05 1.08 7.10
CA HIS A 129 14.20 -0.12 7.09
C HIS A 129 13.17 -0.09 8.23
N GLN A 130 13.60 0.24 9.45
CA GLN A 130 12.71 0.40 10.60
C GLN A 130 11.60 1.43 10.33
N GLU A 131 11.92 2.61 9.79
CA GLU A 131 10.92 3.65 9.48
C GLU A 131 9.98 3.22 8.35
N LYS A 132 10.48 2.51 7.33
CA LYS A 132 9.63 1.94 6.27
C LYS A 132 8.66 0.88 6.81
N LEU A 133 9.11 0.01 7.72
CA LEU A 133 8.24 -0.95 8.41
C LEU A 133 7.22 -0.26 9.32
N HIS A 134 7.61 0.81 10.03
CA HIS A 134 6.66 1.64 10.80
C HIS A 134 5.54 2.19 9.93
N PHE A 135 5.86 2.60 8.69
CA PHE A 135 4.87 3.09 7.74
C PHE A 135 4.01 1.96 7.16
N ALA A 136 4.65 0.91 6.62
CA ALA A 136 3.99 -0.18 5.90
C ALA A 136 3.17 -1.08 6.86
N LEU A 137 3.85 -1.85 7.71
CA LEU A 137 3.22 -2.79 8.66
C LEU A 137 2.63 -2.07 9.86
N GLY A 138 3.36 -1.10 10.39
CA GLY A 138 3.00 -0.36 11.61
C GLY A 138 1.83 0.60 11.42
N ARG A 139 1.46 0.96 10.19
CA ARG A 139 0.46 2.00 9.90
C ARG A 139 0.74 3.30 10.64
N GLY A 140 1.96 3.84 10.46
CA GLY A 140 2.43 5.00 11.20
C GLY A 140 2.55 4.72 12.70
N ARG A 141 3.12 3.59 13.08
CA ARG A 141 3.34 3.10 14.46
C ARG A 141 2.07 2.74 15.25
N LYS A 142 0.89 2.83 14.63
CA LYS A 142 -0.40 2.51 15.27
C LYS A 142 -0.53 1.01 15.55
N ARG A 143 -0.25 0.15 14.55
CA ARG A 143 -0.37 -1.32 14.68
C ARG A 143 0.84 -1.94 15.32
N ALA A 144 2.04 -1.53 14.91
CA ALA A 144 3.32 -1.99 15.43
C ALA A 144 4.33 -0.83 15.44
N SER A 145 5.14 -0.75 16.47
CA SER A 145 6.33 0.10 16.54
C SER A 145 7.53 -0.75 16.96
N ILE A 146 8.69 -0.40 16.42
CA ILE A 146 9.95 -1.13 16.57
C ILE A 146 10.92 -0.23 17.30
N GLY A 147 11.57 -0.73 18.33
CA GLY A 147 12.76 -0.17 18.95
C GLY A 147 13.98 -1.02 18.59
N VAL A 148 15.08 -0.39 18.26
CA VAL A 148 16.39 -1.05 18.06
C VAL A 148 17.39 -0.38 18.98
N HIS A 149 18.10 -1.18 19.76
CA HIS A 149 18.94 -0.72 20.87
C HIS A 149 20.31 -1.37 20.83
N ASP A 150 21.31 -0.66 21.32
CA ASP A 150 22.62 -1.23 21.64
C ASP A 150 22.52 -2.08 22.91
N LEU A 151 22.60 -3.41 22.76
CA LEU A 151 22.47 -4.34 23.89
C LEU A 151 23.56 -4.15 24.96
N ALA A 152 24.75 -3.68 24.57
CA ALA A 152 25.85 -3.49 25.50
C ALA A 152 25.57 -2.42 26.56
N THR A 153 24.60 -1.54 26.31
CA THR A 153 24.22 -0.45 27.24
C THR A 153 23.05 -0.83 28.16
N LEU A 154 22.45 -2.01 27.97
CA LEU A 154 21.24 -2.46 28.66
C LEU A 154 21.53 -3.49 29.74
N VAL A 155 20.76 -3.48 30.81
CA VAL A 155 20.88 -4.43 31.92
C VAL A 155 19.60 -5.23 32.08
N PRO A 156 19.52 -6.45 31.51
CA PRO A 156 18.34 -7.30 31.67
C PRO A 156 18.17 -7.80 33.13
N PRO A 157 16.96 -8.23 33.59
CA PRO A 157 15.74 -8.41 32.78
C PRO A 157 15.02 -7.09 32.47
N PHE A 158 14.12 -7.14 31.45
CA PHE A 158 13.35 -5.99 31.07
C PHE A 158 11.91 -6.04 31.62
N THR A 159 11.36 -4.86 31.93
CA THR A 159 9.99 -4.71 32.38
C THR A 159 9.26 -3.72 31.48
N VAL A 160 8.09 -4.12 30.97
CA VAL A 160 7.19 -3.25 30.23
C VAL A 160 6.00 -2.92 31.13
N THR A 161 5.81 -1.62 31.41
CA THR A 161 4.78 -1.15 32.34
C THR A 161 4.21 0.18 31.88
N THR A 162 3.22 0.69 32.60
CA THR A 162 2.74 2.05 32.41
C THR A 162 3.39 3.01 33.40
N ALA A 163 3.70 4.23 32.94
CA ALA A 163 4.29 5.29 33.72
C ALA A 163 3.48 6.58 33.63
N PRO A 164 3.46 7.41 34.69
CA PRO A 164 2.79 8.72 34.66
C PRO A 164 3.56 9.70 33.75
N GLY A 165 2.86 10.72 33.24
CA GLY A 165 3.46 11.75 32.37
C GLY A 165 4.61 12.54 32.99
N SER A 166 4.73 12.52 34.33
CA SER A 166 5.84 13.14 35.07
C SER A 166 7.14 12.32 35.05
N THR A 167 7.12 11.08 34.62
CA THR A 167 8.32 10.21 34.50
C THR A 167 9.33 10.85 33.57
N GLN A 168 10.60 10.88 34.00
CA GLN A 168 11.68 11.54 33.28
C GLN A 168 12.69 10.53 32.74
N PHE A 169 13.15 10.74 31.52
CA PHE A 169 14.32 10.11 30.93
C PHE A 169 14.90 11.03 29.86
N THR A 170 16.12 10.76 29.41
CA THR A 170 16.73 11.49 28.29
C THR A 170 16.33 10.83 26.98
N PRO A 171 15.49 11.46 26.13
CA PRO A 171 15.09 10.87 24.87
C PRO A 171 16.21 10.92 23.83
N LEU A 172 16.14 10.03 22.84
CA LEU A 172 17.12 9.91 21.76
C LEU A 172 17.42 11.27 21.12
N ALA A 173 18.70 11.54 20.88
CA ALA A 173 19.25 12.79 20.32
C ALA A 173 19.06 14.04 21.21
N MET A 174 18.80 13.86 22.51
CA MET A 174 18.76 14.93 23.50
C MET A 174 19.83 14.71 24.57
N ASP A 175 20.31 15.81 25.16
CA ASP A 175 21.32 15.77 26.22
C ASP A 175 20.72 15.89 27.64
N GLU A 176 19.47 16.40 27.71
CA GLU A 176 18.81 16.69 28.98
C GLU A 176 17.59 15.80 29.20
N PRO A 177 17.30 15.39 30.45
CA PRO A 177 16.11 14.64 30.78
C PRO A 177 14.84 15.45 30.49
N MET A 178 13.82 14.80 29.93
CA MET A 178 12.49 15.35 29.69
C MET A 178 11.44 14.46 30.34
N SER A 179 10.36 15.07 30.85
CA SER A 179 9.19 14.29 31.26
C SER A 179 8.44 13.78 30.03
N ILE A 180 7.69 12.68 30.16
CA ILE A 180 6.85 12.14 29.10
C ILE A 180 5.90 13.23 28.56
N ASP A 181 5.25 14.01 29.42
CA ASP A 181 4.39 15.12 29.01
C ASP A 181 5.14 16.18 28.18
N SER A 182 6.38 16.46 28.57
CA SER A 182 7.23 17.39 27.83
C SER A 182 7.68 16.80 26.48
N ILE A 183 7.96 15.51 26.42
CA ILE A 183 8.29 14.83 25.16
C ILE A 183 7.11 14.92 24.18
N LEU A 184 5.90 14.63 24.62
CA LEU A 184 4.69 14.67 23.78
C LEU A 184 4.37 16.06 23.23
N THR A 185 4.79 17.12 23.94
CA THR A 185 4.46 18.51 23.56
C THR A 185 5.60 19.28 22.90
N ASN A 186 6.86 18.91 23.16
CA ASN A 186 8.02 19.69 22.75
C ASN A 186 9.03 18.92 21.88
N HIS A 187 9.05 17.58 21.97
CA HIS A 187 9.97 16.78 21.14
C HIS A 187 9.35 16.52 19.75
N PRO A 188 10.10 16.67 18.63
CA PRO A 188 9.55 16.47 17.26
C PRO A 188 8.80 15.14 17.09
N LYS A 189 9.40 14.01 17.48
CA LYS A 189 8.74 12.70 17.43
C LYS A 189 7.53 12.61 18.38
N GLY A 190 7.58 13.31 19.53
CA GLY A 190 6.44 13.42 20.43
C GLY A 190 5.25 14.09 19.75
N ILE A 191 5.48 15.26 19.16
CA ILE A 191 4.46 16.02 18.43
C ILE A 191 3.86 15.21 17.27
N ASP A 192 4.70 14.53 16.50
CA ASP A 192 4.27 13.72 15.34
C ASP A 192 3.35 12.56 15.75
N TYR A 193 3.63 11.92 16.89
CA TYR A 193 2.98 10.66 17.30
C TYR A 193 2.14 10.76 18.58
N ALA A 194 2.03 11.93 19.24
CA ALA A 194 1.22 12.12 20.46
C ALA A 194 -0.23 11.64 20.29
N HIS A 195 -0.79 11.81 19.08
CA HIS A 195 -2.15 11.41 18.75
C HIS A 195 -2.43 9.91 18.95
N LEU A 196 -1.39 9.06 18.96
CA LEU A 196 -1.50 7.61 19.20
C LEU A 196 -1.73 7.26 20.68
N LEU A 197 -1.47 8.23 21.60
CA LEU A 197 -1.59 8.08 23.04
C LEU A 197 -2.65 9.03 23.62
N GLU A 198 -3.45 9.66 22.75
CA GLU A 198 -4.48 10.61 23.17
C GLU A 198 -5.52 9.93 24.06
N GLY A 199 -5.85 10.57 25.19
CA GLY A 199 -6.82 10.07 26.17
C GLY A 199 -6.28 9.03 27.14
N MET A 200 -5.00 8.69 27.10
CA MET A 200 -4.37 7.79 28.08
C MET A 200 -3.98 8.55 29.35
N GLU A 201 -4.24 7.94 30.52
CA GLU A 201 -3.86 8.48 31.84
C GLU A 201 -2.42 8.08 32.23
N ALA A 202 -1.93 6.98 31.65
CA ALA A 202 -0.57 6.47 31.86
C ALA A 202 -0.02 5.94 30.53
N TYR A 203 1.29 6.01 30.37
CA TYR A 203 1.99 5.79 29.11
C TYR A 203 2.86 4.54 29.15
N PRO A 204 2.95 3.76 28.07
CA PRO A 204 3.77 2.56 28.04
C PRO A 204 5.26 2.92 28.05
N VAL A 205 6.03 2.25 28.88
CA VAL A 205 7.50 2.35 28.94
C VAL A 205 8.12 0.98 29.05
N ILE A 206 9.31 0.83 28.48
CA ILE A 206 10.17 -0.35 28.69
C ILE A 206 11.36 0.10 29.52
N MET A 207 11.63 -0.63 30.60
CA MET A 207 12.72 -0.33 31.54
C MET A 207 13.64 -1.54 31.70
N ASP A 208 14.89 -1.27 31.99
CA ASP A 208 15.87 -2.29 32.37
C ASP A 208 15.88 -2.57 33.90
N ALA A 209 16.76 -3.47 34.35
CA ALA A 209 16.87 -3.84 35.76
C ALA A 209 17.36 -2.70 36.67
N ASN A 210 17.83 -1.58 36.11
CA ASN A 210 18.26 -0.38 36.85
C ASN A 210 17.15 0.70 36.84
N ASP A 211 15.94 0.36 36.43
CA ASP A 211 14.81 1.29 36.23
C ASP A 211 15.09 2.40 35.18
N ALA A 212 16.10 2.20 34.31
CA ALA A 212 16.35 3.10 33.20
C ALA A 212 15.37 2.88 32.06
N VAL A 213 14.72 3.95 31.58
CA VAL A 213 13.76 3.89 30.46
C VAL A 213 14.51 3.73 29.15
N LEU A 214 14.49 2.53 28.56
CA LEU A 214 15.10 2.25 27.27
C LEU A 214 14.21 2.61 26.09
N SER A 215 12.88 2.55 26.26
CA SER A 215 11.91 2.88 25.21
C SER A 215 10.63 3.47 25.79
N PHE A 216 10.09 4.47 25.11
CA PHE A 216 8.75 5.03 25.28
C PHE A 216 7.93 4.77 24.01
N PRO A 217 7.43 3.53 23.82
CA PRO A 217 6.67 3.21 22.61
C PRO A 217 5.30 3.90 22.56
N PRO A 218 4.80 4.30 21.38
CA PRO A 218 5.44 4.19 20.07
C PRO A 218 6.27 5.43 19.69
N ILE A 219 6.71 6.23 20.63
CA ILE A 219 7.24 7.58 20.42
C ILE A 219 8.75 7.56 20.16
N ILE A 220 9.57 7.16 21.18
CA ILE A 220 11.01 7.36 21.12
C ILE A 220 11.77 6.46 22.10
N ASN A 221 13.01 6.11 21.76
CA ASN A 221 13.93 5.38 22.62
C ASN A 221 14.69 6.33 23.57
N GLY A 222 15.28 5.77 24.63
CA GLY A 222 16.20 6.47 25.52
C GLY A 222 17.55 6.72 24.85
N ASN A 223 18.17 7.86 25.11
CA ASN A 223 19.44 8.25 24.49
C ASN A 223 20.60 7.29 24.83
N HIS A 224 20.59 6.69 26.03
CA HIS A 224 21.65 5.75 26.46
C HIS A 224 21.65 4.44 25.67
N THR A 225 20.57 4.13 24.94
CA THR A 225 20.44 2.91 24.14
C THR A 225 20.76 3.11 22.65
N THR A 226 21.33 4.28 22.32
CA THR A 226 21.59 4.67 20.94
C THR A 226 22.48 3.67 20.23
N VAL A 227 22.03 3.17 19.09
CA VAL A 227 22.82 2.34 18.19
C VAL A 227 23.85 3.22 17.48
N THR A 228 25.11 2.80 17.51
CA THR A 228 26.24 3.51 16.92
C THR A 228 26.99 2.61 15.93
N SER A 229 27.96 3.17 15.21
CA SER A 229 28.86 2.41 14.33
C SER A 229 29.66 1.30 15.05
N ASP A 230 29.77 1.37 16.36
CA ASP A 230 30.49 0.37 17.19
C ASP A 230 29.57 -0.76 17.68
N THR A 231 28.25 -0.60 17.56
CA THR A 231 27.26 -1.59 18.01
C THR A 231 27.37 -2.87 17.18
N LYS A 232 27.52 -4.02 17.86
CA LYS A 232 27.56 -5.36 17.24
C LYS A 232 26.48 -6.28 17.78
N ASP A 233 25.95 -5.99 18.96
CA ASP A 233 24.89 -6.74 19.63
C ASP A 233 23.65 -5.85 19.75
N PHE A 234 22.54 -6.31 19.23
CA PHE A 234 21.30 -5.56 19.14
C PHE A 234 20.22 -6.19 20.00
N PHE A 235 19.47 -5.36 20.71
CA PHE A 235 18.18 -5.72 21.28
C PHE A 235 17.09 -5.04 20.46
N ILE A 236 16.08 -5.82 20.08
CA ILE A 236 14.93 -5.35 19.30
C ILE A 236 13.69 -5.51 20.18
N ASP A 237 12.94 -4.44 20.40
CA ASP A 237 11.58 -4.50 20.94
C ASP A 237 10.57 -4.19 19.86
N VAL A 238 9.43 -4.85 19.88
CA VAL A 238 8.28 -4.53 19.05
C VAL A 238 7.03 -4.49 19.92
N THR A 239 6.32 -3.39 19.88
CA THR A 239 5.08 -3.22 20.65
C THR A 239 3.92 -2.82 19.76
N GLY A 240 2.70 -3.21 20.08
CA GLY A 240 1.57 -2.86 19.23
C GLY A 240 0.22 -3.39 19.65
N TRP A 241 -0.70 -3.32 18.67
CA TRP A 241 -2.08 -3.80 18.77
C TRP A 241 -2.38 -4.96 17.81
N ASP A 242 -1.53 -5.17 16.82
CA ASP A 242 -1.70 -6.22 15.80
C ASP A 242 -0.59 -7.25 15.95
N PRO A 243 -0.90 -8.48 16.43
CA PRO A 243 0.12 -9.51 16.68
C PRO A 243 0.89 -9.89 15.41
N ARG A 244 0.21 -9.96 14.26
CA ARG A 244 0.85 -10.33 13.00
C ARG A 244 1.81 -9.24 12.53
N ALA A 245 1.39 -7.97 12.59
CA ALA A 245 2.25 -6.85 12.22
C ALA A 245 3.47 -6.75 13.14
N CYS A 246 3.30 -7.01 14.45
CA CYS A 246 4.41 -7.05 15.41
C CYS A 246 5.37 -8.21 15.12
N GLU A 247 4.86 -9.42 14.90
CA GLU A 247 5.67 -10.61 14.61
C GLU A 247 6.45 -10.43 13.29
N ALA A 248 5.80 -10.02 12.21
CA ALA A 248 6.46 -9.75 10.93
C ALA A 248 7.53 -8.65 11.06
N SER A 249 7.25 -7.56 11.77
CA SER A 249 8.21 -6.48 12.00
C SER A 249 9.45 -6.97 12.75
N LEU A 250 9.26 -7.77 13.81
CA LEU A 250 10.35 -8.35 14.58
C LEU A 250 11.21 -9.28 13.71
N MET A 251 10.56 -10.18 12.96
CA MET A 251 11.23 -11.14 12.10
C MET A 251 12.02 -10.47 10.96
N LEU A 252 11.50 -9.38 10.39
CA LEU A 252 12.16 -8.67 9.29
C LEU A 252 13.42 -7.95 9.74
N ILE A 253 13.39 -7.27 10.90
CA ILE A 253 14.61 -6.66 11.47
C ILE A 253 15.62 -7.74 11.88
N ALA A 254 15.17 -8.82 12.54
CA ALA A 254 16.04 -9.93 12.89
C ALA A 254 16.65 -10.60 11.65
N SER A 255 15.88 -10.75 10.56
CA SER A 255 16.36 -11.29 9.28
C SER A 255 17.42 -10.40 8.63
N GLN A 256 17.23 -9.07 8.66
CA GLN A 256 18.23 -8.13 8.16
C GLN A 256 19.59 -8.32 8.88
N LEU A 257 19.53 -8.46 10.21
CA LEU A 257 20.73 -8.63 11.02
C LEU A 257 21.36 -10.04 10.86
N GLU A 258 20.52 -11.11 10.69
CA GLU A 258 21.00 -12.47 10.40
C GLU A 258 21.76 -12.55 9.07
N GLU A 259 21.27 -11.88 8.03
CA GLU A 259 21.93 -11.83 6.71
C GLU A 259 23.33 -11.16 6.79
N ARG A 260 23.55 -10.33 7.79
CA ARG A 260 24.86 -9.77 8.13
C ARG A 260 25.72 -10.70 9.00
N GLY A 261 25.28 -11.94 9.22
CA GLY A 261 26.00 -12.95 10.02
C GLY A 261 25.67 -12.89 11.51
N GLY A 262 24.67 -12.11 11.90
CA GLY A 262 24.20 -12.03 13.28
C GLY A 262 23.57 -13.34 13.76
N GLU A 263 23.77 -13.65 15.05
CA GLU A 263 23.17 -14.80 15.72
C GLU A 263 21.91 -14.38 16.45
N VAL A 264 20.74 -14.86 15.99
CA VAL A 264 19.44 -14.52 16.58
C VAL A 264 19.18 -15.34 17.84
N GLU A 265 18.85 -14.68 18.94
CA GLU A 265 18.43 -15.30 20.21
C GLU A 265 16.98 -14.90 20.52
N SER A 266 16.19 -15.87 21.01
CA SER A 266 14.86 -15.59 21.54
C SER A 266 14.90 -14.86 22.88
N VAL A 267 13.87 -14.07 23.16
CA VAL A 267 13.59 -13.46 24.47
C VAL A 267 12.39 -14.18 25.07
N GLU A 268 12.49 -14.62 26.32
CA GLU A 268 11.35 -15.18 27.05
C GLU A 268 10.46 -14.03 27.54
N ILE A 269 9.22 -14.00 27.05
CA ILE A 269 8.26 -12.94 27.36
C ILE A 269 7.11 -13.49 28.19
N THR A 270 6.90 -12.89 29.36
CA THR A 270 5.67 -13.08 30.14
C THR A 270 4.71 -11.95 29.73
N ALA A 271 3.65 -12.29 28.99
CA ALA A 271 2.67 -11.32 28.52
C ALA A 271 1.79 -10.79 29.66
N TYR A 272 1.02 -9.74 29.40
CA TYR A 272 0.14 -9.07 30.38
C TYR A 272 -0.89 -10.00 31.03
N ASP A 273 -1.27 -11.09 30.34
CA ASP A 273 -2.20 -12.12 30.81
C ASP A 273 -1.50 -13.31 31.53
N GLY A 274 -0.18 -13.22 31.72
CA GLY A 274 0.65 -14.25 32.32
C GLY A 274 1.09 -15.38 31.37
N THR A 275 0.75 -15.30 30.09
CA THR A 275 1.22 -16.28 29.09
C THR A 275 2.73 -16.10 28.86
N VAL A 276 3.47 -17.21 28.92
CA VAL A 276 4.92 -17.21 28.68
C VAL A 276 5.23 -17.77 27.30
N SER A 277 6.06 -17.07 26.53
CA SER A 277 6.49 -17.48 25.20
C SER A 277 7.92 -17.05 24.89
N ASP A 278 8.64 -17.89 24.13
CA ASP A 278 9.92 -17.52 23.53
C ASP A 278 9.64 -16.85 22.17
N LEU A 279 10.09 -15.62 21.97
CA LEU A 279 9.92 -14.87 20.73
C LEU A 279 11.26 -14.32 20.20
N PRO A 280 11.47 -14.24 18.88
CA PRO A 280 10.56 -14.68 17.82
C PRO A 280 10.44 -16.20 17.72
N LYS A 281 9.37 -16.66 17.03
CA LYS A 281 9.15 -18.09 16.83
C LYS A 281 10.04 -18.64 15.72
N ALA A 282 10.74 -19.74 15.99
CA ALA A 282 11.62 -20.39 15.01
C ALA A 282 10.87 -21.15 13.91
N GLN A 283 9.69 -21.71 14.23
CA GLN A 283 8.97 -22.57 13.30
C GLN A 283 8.14 -21.76 12.30
N PRO A 284 8.19 -22.12 10.99
CA PRO A 284 7.36 -21.47 9.98
C PRO A 284 5.88 -21.82 10.15
N GLN A 285 5.01 -21.06 9.49
CA GLN A 285 3.58 -21.31 9.48
C GLN A 285 3.20 -22.31 8.39
N THR A 286 2.25 -23.20 8.70
CA THR A 286 1.66 -24.10 7.71
C THR A 286 0.41 -23.47 7.13
N HIS A 287 0.37 -23.34 5.81
CA HIS A 287 -0.78 -22.87 5.06
C HIS A 287 -1.24 -23.93 4.06
N THR A 288 -2.52 -23.91 3.71
CA THR A 288 -3.09 -24.90 2.78
C THR A 288 -3.94 -24.23 1.71
N VAL A 289 -4.00 -24.87 0.54
CA VAL A 289 -4.89 -24.51 -0.55
C VAL A 289 -5.47 -25.76 -1.20
N THR A 290 -6.74 -25.76 -1.61
CA THR A 290 -7.31 -26.89 -2.34
C THR A 290 -6.77 -26.97 -3.76
N GLU A 291 -6.51 -28.18 -4.24
CA GLU A 291 -6.10 -28.42 -5.63
C GLU A 291 -7.14 -27.87 -6.61
N ARG A 292 -8.42 -27.96 -6.27
CA ARG A 292 -9.52 -27.43 -7.06
C ARG A 292 -9.43 -25.90 -7.23
N LEU A 293 -9.10 -25.17 -6.15
CA LEU A 293 -8.92 -23.71 -6.20
C LEU A 293 -7.68 -23.35 -7.03
N LEU A 294 -6.55 -24.01 -6.77
CA LEU A 294 -5.30 -23.79 -7.50
C LEU A 294 -5.49 -24.00 -8.99
N ASN A 295 -5.96 -25.21 -9.40
CA ASN A 295 -6.13 -25.55 -10.81
C ASN A 295 -7.21 -24.70 -11.49
N GLY A 296 -8.29 -24.35 -10.76
CA GLY A 296 -9.37 -23.52 -11.28
C GLY A 296 -8.94 -22.10 -11.62
N LEU A 297 -8.04 -21.51 -10.83
CA LEU A 297 -7.53 -20.16 -11.07
C LEU A 297 -6.40 -20.14 -12.10
N LEU A 298 -5.48 -21.11 -12.03
CA LEU A 298 -4.38 -21.19 -13.00
C LEU A 298 -4.80 -21.70 -14.38
N GLY A 299 -5.99 -22.32 -14.47
CA GLY A 299 -6.51 -22.89 -15.72
C GLY A 299 -5.81 -24.19 -16.15
N ARG A 300 -4.89 -24.72 -15.34
CA ARG A 300 -4.17 -25.98 -15.57
C ARG A 300 -3.83 -26.68 -14.27
N ALA A 301 -3.60 -27.98 -14.36
CA ALA A 301 -3.07 -28.76 -13.24
C ALA A 301 -1.53 -28.75 -13.28
N LEU A 302 -0.93 -28.40 -12.15
CA LEU A 302 0.52 -28.45 -11.96
C LEU A 302 0.91 -29.76 -11.29
N THR A 303 2.06 -30.31 -11.69
CA THR A 303 2.70 -31.45 -11.02
C THR A 303 3.28 -31.05 -9.67
N ASP A 304 3.59 -32.03 -8.81
CA ASP A 304 4.24 -31.75 -7.52
C ASP A 304 5.61 -31.06 -7.70
N GLU A 305 6.34 -31.42 -8.73
CA GLU A 305 7.65 -30.82 -9.04
C GLU A 305 7.51 -29.35 -9.46
N GLU A 306 6.51 -29.03 -10.31
CA GLU A 306 6.21 -27.65 -10.70
C GLU A 306 5.79 -26.80 -9.48
N VAL A 307 4.90 -27.32 -8.63
CA VAL A 307 4.47 -26.64 -7.39
C VAL A 307 5.63 -26.46 -6.42
N GLN A 308 6.47 -27.49 -6.24
CA GLN A 308 7.65 -27.41 -5.37
C GLN A 308 8.64 -26.35 -5.86
N THR A 309 8.90 -26.33 -7.15
CA THR A 309 9.81 -25.36 -7.78
C THR A 309 9.26 -23.93 -7.63
N ALA A 310 7.98 -23.75 -7.95
CA ALA A 310 7.31 -22.46 -7.85
C ALA A 310 7.34 -21.92 -6.41
N MET A 311 6.94 -22.74 -5.43
CA MET A 311 6.91 -22.31 -4.04
C MET A 311 8.32 -22.08 -3.47
N ASN A 312 9.31 -22.86 -3.87
CA ASN A 312 10.70 -22.63 -3.48
C ASN A 312 11.17 -21.25 -3.96
N ARG A 313 10.86 -20.85 -5.20
CA ARG A 313 11.19 -19.52 -5.73
C ARG A 313 10.58 -18.41 -4.87
N MET A 314 9.38 -18.60 -4.31
CA MET A 314 8.69 -17.62 -3.46
C MET A 314 9.10 -17.67 -1.98
N GLY A 315 10.14 -18.46 -1.65
CA GLY A 315 10.69 -18.52 -0.29
C GLY A 315 9.96 -19.48 0.66
N GLY A 316 8.97 -20.23 0.18
CA GLY A 316 8.24 -21.24 0.92
C GLY A 316 8.75 -22.67 0.67
N THR A 317 8.15 -23.65 1.35
CA THR A 317 8.44 -25.05 1.15
C THR A 317 7.14 -25.83 0.93
N TYR A 318 7.06 -26.57 -0.15
CA TYR A 318 5.95 -27.46 -0.43
C TYR A 318 6.07 -28.76 0.38
N LEU A 319 5.00 -29.18 1.07
CA LEU A 319 4.99 -30.38 1.90
C LEU A 319 4.32 -31.59 1.23
N GLY A 320 3.53 -31.35 0.18
CA GLY A 320 2.82 -32.41 -0.54
C GLY A 320 1.31 -32.24 -0.56
N ARG A 321 0.63 -33.22 -1.16
CA ARG A 321 -0.83 -33.32 -1.25
C ARG A 321 -1.39 -34.31 -0.23
N SER A 322 -2.55 -33.99 0.32
CA SER A 322 -3.29 -34.92 1.20
C SER A 322 -4.79 -34.82 0.93
N PRO A 323 -5.54 -35.95 1.02
CA PRO A 323 -6.99 -35.92 0.92
C PRO A 323 -7.63 -35.31 2.17
N VAL A 324 -8.74 -34.62 2.00
CA VAL A 324 -9.57 -34.12 3.08
C VAL A 324 -10.62 -35.16 3.44
N GLU A 325 -10.52 -35.73 4.64
CA GLU A 325 -11.47 -36.74 5.15
C GLU A 325 -12.59 -36.14 6.01
N ASN A 326 -12.31 -35.05 6.70
CA ASN A 326 -13.29 -34.34 7.56
C ASN A 326 -13.10 -32.84 7.33
N ALA A 327 -13.83 -32.28 6.38
CA ALA A 327 -13.81 -30.85 6.13
C ALA A 327 -14.36 -30.10 7.35
N PRO A 328 -13.72 -29.00 7.79
CA PRO A 328 -14.25 -28.17 8.86
C PRO A 328 -15.61 -27.59 8.44
N ALA A 329 -16.49 -27.40 9.42
CA ALA A 329 -17.76 -26.73 9.17
C ALA A 329 -17.47 -25.34 8.56
N ARG A 330 -18.25 -24.97 7.54
CA ARG A 330 -18.10 -23.68 6.86
C ARG A 330 -18.37 -22.55 7.85
N GLU A 331 -17.32 -21.87 8.30
CA GLU A 331 -17.43 -20.63 9.04
C GLU A 331 -17.35 -19.46 8.07
N PRO A 332 -18.12 -18.37 8.27
CA PRO A 332 -18.10 -17.20 7.37
C PRO A 332 -16.71 -16.57 7.21
N GLU A 333 -15.83 -16.77 8.20
CA GLU A 333 -14.46 -16.26 8.22
C GLU A 333 -13.48 -17.19 7.49
N ASN A 334 -13.85 -18.45 7.27
CA ASN A 334 -13.04 -19.45 6.58
C ASN A 334 -13.51 -19.56 5.12
N MET A 335 -13.07 -18.61 4.30
CA MET A 335 -13.49 -18.50 2.89
C MET A 335 -12.96 -19.63 1.98
N ALA A 336 -12.14 -20.52 2.48
CA ALA A 336 -11.74 -21.72 1.75
C ALA A 336 -12.93 -22.70 1.74
N ASP A 337 -13.57 -22.86 0.59
CA ASP A 337 -14.56 -23.91 0.33
C ASP A 337 -13.88 -25.29 0.28
N VAL A 338 -13.43 -25.76 1.44
CA VAL A 338 -12.88 -27.12 1.60
C VAL A 338 -14.05 -28.07 1.85
N VAL A 339 -14.16 -29.11 1.04
CA VAL A 339 -15.19 -30.13 1.20
C VAL A 339 -14.55 -31.52 1.32
N ASP A 340 -15.29 -32.48 1.89
CA ASP A 340 -14.83 -33.86 1.95
C ASP A 340 -14.55 -34.42 0.55
N GLY A 341 -13.40 -35.04 0.40
CA GLY A 341 -12.91 -35.54 -0.89
C GLY A 341 -12.07 -34.56 -1.71
N ASP A 342 -11.96 -33.29 -1.26
CA ASP A 342 -10.95 -32.38 -1.84
C ASP A 342 -9.54 -32.90 -1.56
N THR A 343 -8.60 -32.53 -2.40
CA THR A 343 -7.16 -32.65 -2.15
C THR A 343 -6.63 -31.28 -1.75
N VAL A 344 -5.89 -31.21 -0.66
CA VAL A 344 -5.19 -29.99 -0.24
C VAL A 344 -3.70 -30.10 -0.45
N LEU A 345 -3.11 -29.00 -0.88
CA LEU A 345 -1.67 -28.78 -0.94
C LEU A 345 -1.26 -28.03 0.32
N SER A 346 -0.18 -28.46 0.97
CA SER A 346 0.34 -27.87 2.20
C SER A 346 1.69 -27.21 1.95
N PHE A 347 1.91 -26.06 2.56
CA PHE A 347 3.10 -25.24 2.42
C PHE A 347 3.58 -24.71 3.76
N LEU A 348 4.90 -24.68 3.95
CA LEU A 348 5.53 -23.93 5.03
C LEU A 348 5.90 -22.54 4.51
N MET A 349 5.37 -21.50 5.16
CA MET A 349 5.66 -20.11 4.85
C MET A 349 6.32 -19.42 6.03
N PRO A 350 7.27 -18.50 5.78
CA PRO A 350 7.92 -17.78 6.86
C PRO A 350 7.00 -16.76 7.52
N HIS A 351 7.21 -16.48 8.81
CA HIS A 351 6.42 -15.51 9.57
C HIS A 351 6.55 -14.07 9.08
N TRP A 352 7.61 -13.72 8.33
CA TRP A 352 7.75 -12.38 7.74
C TRP A 352 6.91 -12.16 6.48
N ARG A 353 6.33 -13.23 5.87
CA ARG A 353 5.35 -13.12 4.78
C ARG A 353 4.00 -12.72 5.37
N PHE A 354 3.87 -11.43 5.65
CA PHE A 354 2.67 -10.82 6.22
C PHE A 354 1.48 -10.84 5.27
N ASP A 355 1.76 -10.89 3.98
CA ASP A 355 0.84 -10.90 2.86
C ASP A 355 0.00 -12.19 2.75
N ILE A 356 0.49 -13.32 3.25
CA ILE A 356 -0.23 -14.60 3.20
C ILE A 356 -1.39 -14.61 4.19
N LEU A 357 -2.57 -14.19 3.73
CA LEU A 357 -3.80 -14.04 4.50
C LEU A 357 -4.85 -15.09 4.17
N HIS A 358 -4.88 -15.53 2.91
CA HIS A 358 -5.93 -16.37 2.35
C HIS A 358 -5.32 -17.42 1.41
N PRO A 359 -5.97 -18.60 1.20
CA PRO A 359 -5.49 -19.59 0.23
C PRO A 359 -5.21 -19.05 -1.18
N ILE A 360 -5.86 -17.95 -1.58
CA ILE A 360 -5.63 -17.33 -2.88
C ILE A 360 -4.23 -16.73 -3.00
N ASP A 361 -3.64 -16.27 -1.89
CA ASP A 361 -2.28 -15.71 -1.86
C ASP A 361 -1.25 -16.80 -2.13
N LEU A 362 -1.54 -18.06 -1.73
CA LEU A 362 -0.72 -19.21 -2.13
C LEU A 362 -0.84 -19.55 -3.61
N VAL A 363 -2.03 -19.36 -4.20
CA VAL A 363 -2.22 -19.52 -5.65
C VAL A 363 -1.41 -18.47 -6.41
N GLU A 364 -1.42 -17.24 -5.93
CA GLU A 364 -0.63 -16.15 -6.48
C GLU A 364 0.87 -16.45 -6.40
N ASP A 365 1.37 -16.88 -5.25
CA ASP A 365 2.77 -17.29 -5.07
C ASP A 365 3.15 -18.42 -6.03
N VAL A 366 2.29 -19.43 -6.17
CA VAL A 366 2.54 -20.53 -7.14
C VAL A 366 2.55 -20.00 -8.57
N ALA A 367 1.65 -19.06 -8.92
CA ALA A 367 1.62 -18.46 -10.26
C ALA A 367 2.88 -17.64 -10.56
N ILE A 368 3.31 -16.78 -9.62
CA ILE A 368 4.52 -15.97 -9.74
C ILE A 368 5.76 -16.89 -9.83
N GLY A 369 5.85 -17.83 -8.91
CA GLY A 369 7.00 -18.76 -8.85
C GLY A 369 7.10 -19.70 -10.06
N HIS A 370 5.97 -20.11 -10.63
CA HIS A 370 5.92 -20.89 -11.88
C HIS A 370 6.30 -20.02 -13.08
N GLY A 371 5.84 -18.78 -13.10
CA GLY A 371 5.96 -17.83 -14.21
C GLY A 371 4.65 -17.68 -14.97
N TYR A 372 4.12 -16.47 -15.04
CA TYR A 372 2.86 -16.20 -15.75
C TYR A 372 2.93 -16.55 -17.25
N GLU A 373 4.08 -16.38 -17.87
CA GLU A 373 4.27 -16.70 -19.29
C GLU A 373 4.19 -18.20 -19.56
N ASP A 374 4.51 -19.03 -18.57
CA ASP A 374 4.50 -20.50 -18.66
C ASP A 374 3.13 -21.11 -18.33
N LEU A 375 2.17 -20.31 -17.83
CA LEU A 375 0.80 -20.78 -17.54
C LEU A 375 0.01 -21.11 -18.80
N GLY A 376 0.42 -20.60 -19.97
CA GLY A 376 -0.17 -20.90 -21.27
C GLY A 376 -0.75 -19.65 -21.95
N THR A 377 -0.97 -19.79 -23.25
CA THR A 377 -1.46 -18.70 -24.13
C THR A 377 -2.84 -18.96 -24.69
N ASP A 378 -3.55 -19.96 -24.18
CA ASP A 378 -4.85 -20.34 -24.69
C ASP A 378 -5.91 -19.27 -24.39
N VAL A 379 -6.56 -18.79 -25.43
CA VAL A 379 -7.68 -17.87 -25.31
C VAL A 379 -8.94 -18.65 -24.94
N PRO A 380 -9.58 -18.41 -23.79
CA PRO A 380 -10.80 -19.12 -23.43
C PRO A 380 -11.92 -18.81 -24.42
N ARG A 381 -12.56 -19.87 -24.90
CA ARG A 381 -13.75 -19.76 -25.76
C ARG A 381 -15.00 -19.71 -24.88
N ALA A 382 -15.40 -18.51 -24.48
CA ALA A 382 -16.66 -18.32 -23.80
C ALA A 382 -17.74 -17.91 -24.79
N PRO A 383 -18.96 -18.47 -24.74
CA PRO A 383 -20.08 -17.95 -25.49
C PRO A 383 -20.46 -16.59 -24.91
N LEU A 384 -20.10 -15.53 -25.62
CA LEU A 384 -20.44 -14.16 -25.22
C LEU A 384 -21.77 -13.77 -25.82
N THR A 385 -22.75 -13.48 -24.98
CA THR A 385 -23.98 -12.82 -25.40
C THR A 385 -23.86 -11.34 -25.11
N ALA A 386 -23.63 -10.54 -26.14
CA ALA A 386 -23.61 -9.09 -26.00
C ALA A 386 -25.02 -8.56 -25.77
N LEU A 387 -25.25 -7.95 -24.62
CA LEU A 387 -26.47 -7.17 -24.37
C LEU A 387 -26.13 -5.69 -24.62
N PRO A 388 -26.82 -5.04 -25.58
CA PRO A 388 -26.59 -3.63 -25.84
C PRO A 388 -27.04 -2.81 -24.62
N ARG A 389 -26.24 -1.80 -24.26
CA ARG A 389 -26.61 -0.84 -23.23
C ARG A 389 -27.90 -0.10 -23.67
N THR A 390 -28.88 0.02 -22.80
CA THR A 390 -30.21 0.57 -23.11
C THR A 390 -30.17 1.99 -23.67
N ASP A 391 -29.26 2.83 -23.19
CA ASP A 391 -29.02 4.20 -23.64
C ASP A 391 -28.03 4.30 -24.81
N GLY A 392 -27.45 3.20 -25.25
CA GLY A 392 -26.40 3.16 -26.28
C GLY A 392 -26.87 3.75 -27.61
N HIS A 393 -28.15 3.55 -27.98
CA HIS A 393 -28.73 4.09 -29.20
C HIS A 393 -28.81 5.61 -29.17
N ILE A 394 -29.34 6.19 -28.08
CA ILE A 394 -29.48 7.65 -27.95
C ILE A 394 -28.12 8.32 -27.91
N ARG A 395 -27.17 7.74 -27.19
CA ARG A 395 -25.78 8.26 -27.14
C ARG A 395 -25.10 8.25 -28.51
N ARG A 396 -25.32 7.22 -29.34
CA ARG A 396 -24.80 7.14 -30.70
C ARG A 396 -25.42 8.22 -31.57
N ARG A 397 -26.77 8.34 -31.58
CA ARG A 397 -27.47 9.35 -32.36
C ARG A 397 -27.05 10.78 -32.01
N ILE A 398 -26.82 11.08 -30.72
CA ILE A 398 -26.30 12.37 -30.27
C ILE A 398 -24.91 12.62 -30.88
N ARG A 399 -24.02 11.64 -30.84
CA ARG A 399 -22.68 11.75 -31.42
C ARG A 399 -22.74 11.99 -32.93
N ASP A 400 -23.52 11.17 -33.63
CA ASP A 400 -23.64 11.26 -35.09
C ASP A 400 -24.17 12.64 -35.51
N SER A 401 -25.19 13.16 -34.80
CA SER A 401 -25.74 14.49 -35.06
C SER A 401 -24.71 15.61 -34.79
N LEU A 402 -24.03 15.58 -33.65
CA LEU A 402 -23.07 16.60 -33.28
C LEU A 402 -21.83 16.58 -34.20
N GLN A 403 -21.35 15.39 -34.59
CA GLN A 403 -20.25 15.25 -35.57
C GLN A 403 -20.71 15.71 -36.97
N GLY A 404 -21.93 15.39 -37.37
CA GLY A 404 -22.51 15.85 -38.63
C GLY A 404 -22.67 17.37 -38.72
N LEU A 405 -22.74 18.06 -37.58
CA LEU A 405 -22.72 19.52 -37.47
C LEU A 405 -21.28 20.12 -37.44
N GLY A 406 -20.27 19.31 -37.65
CA GLY A 406 -18.85 19.74 -37.68
C GLY A 406 -18.24 20.00 -36.30
N LEU A 407 -18.79 19.41 -35.24
CA LEU A 407 -18.29 19.54 -33.89
C LEU A 407 -17.29 18.42 -33.57
N MET A 408 -16.18 18.74 -32.93
CA MET A 408 -15.18 17.79 -32.44
C MET A 408 -15.54 17.31 -31.06
N GLN A 409 -15.55 15.99 -30.85
CA GLN A 409 -15.77 15.42 -29.52
C GLN A 409 -14.55 15.63 -28.63
N ILE A 410 -14.81 16.08 -27.41
CA ILE A 410 -13.82 16.11 -26.33
C ILE A 410 -14.31 15.30 -25.14
N GLN A 411 -13.41 14.97 -24.26
CA GLN A 411 -13.72 14.38 -22.96
C GLN A 411 -12.86 15.07 -21.91
N SER A 412 -13.52 15.78 -21.01
CA SER A 412 -12.89 16.44 -19.87
C SER A 412 -13.04 15.61 -18.60
N LEU A 413 -12.26 15.95 -17.56
CA LEU A 413 -12.36 15.27 -16.28
C LEU A 413 -13.73 15.50 -15.63
N THR A 414 -14.23 14.47 -14.94
CA THR A 414 -15.42 14.59 -14.08
C THR A 414 -15.12 15.40 -12.80
N LEU A 415 -13.85 15.46 -12.41
CA LEU A 415 -13.36 16.27 -11.31
C LEU A 415 -13.33 17.76 -11.68
N SER A 416 -13.78 18.61 -10.78
CA SER A 416 -13.86 20.07 -10.96
C SER A 416 -13.79 20.80 -9.61
N ASN A 417 -14.09 22.09 -9.61
CA ASN A 417 -14.11 22.95 -8.44
C ASN A 417 -15.28 23.94 -8.47
N ASP A 418 -15.55 24.60 -7.33
CA ASP A 418 -16.64 25.58 -7.18
C ASP A 418 -16.50 26.78 -8.14
N THR A 419 -15.27 27.24 -8.34
CA THR A 419 -15.00 28.39 -9.21
C THR A 419 -15.44 28.11 -10.64
N ASP A 420 -15.00 26.99 -11.22
CA ASP A 420 -15.33 26.62 -12.60
C ASP A 420 -16.81 26.31 -12.75
N GLN A 421 -17.37 25.52 -11.83
CA GLN A 421 -18.74 25.00 -11.97
C GLN A 421 -19.81 26.06 -11.70
N PHE A 422 -19.58 26.94 -10.74
CA PHE A 422 -20.62 27.81 -10.22
C PHE A 422 -20.26 29.29 -10.32
N VAL A 423 -19.13 29.72 -9.78
CA VAL A 423 -18.77 31.15 -9.66
C VAL A 423 -18.54 31.79 -11.02
N ALA A 424 -17.67 31.21 -11.86
CA ALA A 424 -17.35 31.72 -13.19
C ALA A 424 -18.56 31.68 -14.15
N MET A 425 -19.41 30.67 -13.98
CA MET A 425 -20.64 30.51 -14.76
C MET A 425 -21.80 31.35 -14.22
N ARG A 426 -21.71 31.88 -13.01
CA ARG A 426 -22.82 32.54 -12.28
C ARG A 426 -24.06 31.64 -12.20
N TRP A 427 -23.84 30.32 -12.07
CA TRP A 427 -24.89 29.32 -11.92
C TRP A 427 -24.96 28.82 -10.48
N PRO A 428 -26.16 28.58 -9.95
CA PRO A 428 -26.31 27.88 -8.70
C PRO A 428 -25.98 26.40 -8.86
N ALA A 429 -25.67 25.75 -7.75
CA ALA A 429 -25.64 24.29 -7.70
C ALA A 429 -27.06 23.73 -7.97
N MET A 430 -27.15 22.60 -8.62
CA MET A 430 -28.39 21.86 -8.85
C MET A 430 -28.45 20.66 -7.89
N GLY A 431 -29.15 20.86 -6.77
CA GLY A 431 -29.19 19.86 -5.71
C GLY A 431 -27.88 19.78 -4.92
N GLU A 432 -27.65 18.66 -4.27
CA GLU A 432 -26.45 18.43 -3.46
C GLU A 432 -25.20 18.23 -4.34
N VAL A 433 -24.08 18.81 -3.87
CA VAL A 433 -22.79 18.71 -4.56
C VAL A 433 -21.97 17.60 -3.94
N THR A 434 -21.54 16.66 -4.75
CA THR A 434 -20.62 15.60 -4.31
C THR A 434 -19.20 16.16 -4.22
N ARG A 435 -18.67 16.21 -3.01
CA ARG A 435 -17.35 16.76 -2.68
C ARG A 435 -16.36 15.67 -2.33
N ILE A 436 -15.08 15.91 -2.64
CA ILE A 436 -13.98 15.02 -2.29
C ILE A 436 -13.45 15.45 -0.93
N THR A 437 -13.38 14.50 0.01
CA THR A 437 -12.95 14.77 1.40
C THR A 437 -11.48 15.21 1.47
N ASN A 438 -10.60 14.55 0.71
CA ASN A 438 -9.16 14.80 0.69
C ASN A 438 -8.68 15.05 -0.74
N PRO A 439 -8.97 16.22 -1.36
CA PRO A 439 -8.58 16.49 -2.73
C PRO A 439 -7.07 16.68 -2.83
N ILE A 440 -6.46 16.08 -3.87
CA ILE A 440 -5.02 16.22 -4.14
C ILE A 440 -4.69 17.66 -4.57
N THR A 441 -5.61 18.32 -5.27
CA THR A 441 -5.45 19.71 -5.72
C THR A 441 -6.72 20.51 -5.49
N ILE A 442 -6.59 21.84 -5.41
CA ILE A 442 -7.72 22.77 -5.31
C ILE A 442 -8.58 22.79 -6.58
N ASP A 443 -8.06 22.32 -7.70
CA ASP A 443 -8.77 22.21 -8.97
C ASP A 443 -9.75 21.01 -9.00
N HIS A 444 -9.61 20.04 -8.10
CA HIS A 444 -10.35 18.78 -8.11
C HIS A 444 -11.06 18.51 -6.77
N THR A 445 -11.91 19.45 -6.33
CA THR A 445 -12.56 19.39 -5.00
C THR A 445 -13.96 18.80 -5.03
N LEU A 446 -14.56 18.63 -6.22
CA LEU A 446 -15.93 18.12 -6.39
C LEU A 446 -16.12 17.39 -7.72
N LEU A 447 -17.23 16.65 -7.81
CA LEU A 447 -17.70 16.08 -9.07
C LEU A 447 -18.59 17.08 -9.81
N ARG A 448 -18.35 17.28 -11.11
CA ARG A 448 -19.03 18.27 -11.94
C ARG A 448 -20.54 18.06 -12.01
N GLN A 449 -21.32 19.14 -11.93
CA GLN A 449 -22.76 19.16 -12.16
C GLN A 449 -23.14 19.63 -13.57
N TYR A 450 -22.18 20.28 -14.28
CA TYR A 450 -22.35 20.79 -15.63
C TYR A 450 -21.15 20.45 -16.52
N LEU A 451 -21.40 20.23 -17.83
CA LEU A 451 -20.34 19.99 -18.82
C LEU A 451 -19.75 21.28 -19.38
N LEU A 452 -20.59 22.30 -19.53
CA LEU A 452 -20.23 23.53 -20.24
C LEU A 452 -19.03 24.28 -19.63
N PRO A 453 -18.83 24.31 -18.30
CA PRO A 453 -17.62 24.91 -17.72
C PRO A 453 -16.31 24.31 -18.24
N GLY A 454 -16.28 22.98 -18.42
CA GLY A 454 -15.13 22.28 -18.99
C GLY A 454 -14.85 22.71 -20.43
N LEU A 455 -15.91 22.88 -21.24
CA LEU A 455 -15.76 23.38 -22.62
C LEU A 455 -15.24 24.82 -22.67
N PHE A 456 -15.72 25.71 -21.79
CA PHE A 456 -15.20 27.07 -21.69
C PHE A 456 -13.74 27.10 -21.27
N ARG A 457 -13.36 26.30 -20.29
CA ARG A 457 -11.95 26.18 -19.85
C ARG A 457 -11.05 25.69 -20.98
N LEU A 458 -11.51 24.69 -21.75
CA LEU A 458 -10.79 24.19 -22.91
C LEU A 458 -10.57 25.29 -23.96
N LEU A 459 -11.63 25.99 -24.37
CA LEU A 459 -11.49 27.05 -25.38
C LEU A 459 -10.65 28.23 -24.86
N ALA A 460 -10.72 28.55 -23.58
CA ALA A 460 -9.90 29.58 -22.96
C ALA A 460 -8.41 29.24 -22.99
N SER A 461 -8.04 27.99 -22.80
CA SER A 461 -6.65 27.52 -22.91
C SER A 461 -6.16 27.40 -24.35
N ASN A 462 -7.08 27.20 -25.30
CA ASN A 462 -6.80 27.04 -26.73
C ASN A 462 -7.06 28.32 -27.58
N ARG A 463 -7.14 29.52 -26.96
CA ARG A 463 -7.40 30.78 -27.68
C ARG A 463 -6.30 31.21 -28.65
N HIS A 464 -5.15 30.52 -28.66
CA HIS A 464 -4.08 30.69 -29.60
C HIS A 464 -4.29 29.94 -30.92
N HIS A 465 -5.28 29.06 -31.00
CA HIS A 465 -5.68 28.40 -32.24
C HIS A 465 -6.69 29.23 -33.03
N ASP A 466 -6.69 29.03 -34.33
CA ASP A 466 -7.59 29.70 -35.26
C ASP A 466 -9.07 29.38 -35.05
N LEU A 467 -9.93 30.30 -35.47
CA LEU A 467 -11.39 30.11 -35.49
C LEU A 467 -11.81 29.56 -36.88
N PRO A 468 -12.86 28.75 -36.93
CA PRO A 468 -13.78 28.39 -35.84
C PRO A 468 -13.25 27.26 -34.96
N GLN A 469 -13.56 27.32 -33.65
CA GLN A 469 -13.36 26.22 -32.73
C GLN A 469 -14.75 25.68 -32.29
N ALA A 470 -15.07 24.45 -32.65
CA ALA A 470 -16.36 23.87 -32.45
C ALA A 470 -16.19 22.52 -31.73
N VAL A 471 -16.62 22.45 -30.48
CA VAL A 471 -16.42 21.27 -29.60
C VAL A 471 -17.71 20.85 -28.93
N TYR A 472 -17.82 19.56 -28.63
CA TYR A 472 -18.88 19.02 -27.80
C TYR A 472 -18.37 17.96 -26.83
N GLU A 473 -19.09 17.77 -25.76
CA GLU A 473 -18.90 16.66 -24.83
C GLU A 473 -20.22 15.95 -24.57
N LEU A 474 -20.21 14.62 -24.65
CA LEU A 474 -21.26 13.75 -24.15
C LEU A 474 -20.69 12.97 -22.97
N GLY A 475 -21.03 13.39 -21.76
CA GLY A 475 -20.39 12.92 -20.54
C GLY A 475 -21.34 12.85 -19.35
N THR A 476 -20.81 12.24 -18.28
CA THR A 476 -21.53 12.11 -17.02
C THR A 476 -21.35 13.36 -16.17
N VAL A 477 -22.42 13.79 -15.52
CA VAL A 477 -22.46 14.78 -14.44
C VAL A 477 -23.05 14.15 -13.20
N VAL A 478 -22.75 14.69 -12.03
CA VAL A 478 -23.21 14.15 -10.73
C VAL A 478 -24.06 15.19 -10.02
N ARG A 479 -25.29 14.85 -9.72
CA ARG A 479 -26.26 15.70 -8.99
C ARG A 479 -26.95 14.85 -7.94
N ASP A 480 -27.09 15.37 -6.75
CA ASP A 480 -27.65 14.61 -5.62
C ASP A 480 -27.00 13.23 -5.47
N HIS A 481 -25.65 13.18 -5.59
CA HIS A 481 -24.81 11.97 -5.55
C HIS A 481 -25.16 10.91 -6.62
N THR A 482 -25.93 11.28 -7.64
CA THR A 482 -26.40 10.37 -8.70
C THR A 482 -25.83 10.76 -10.06
N ASN A 483 -25.30 9.78 -10.77
CA ASN A 483 -24.78 9.95 -12.13
C ASN A 483 -25.91 10.18 -13.13
N SER A 484 -25.75 11.16 -14.01
CA SER A 484 -26.62 11.35 -15.16
C SER A 484 -25.84 11.79 -16.39
N ASP A 485 -26.24 11.26 -17.55
CA ASP A 485 -25.61 11.65 -18.81
C ASP A 485 -26.18 12.96 -19.33
N ARG A 486 -25.31 13.80 -19.83
CA ARG A 486 -25.63 15.07 -20.47
C ARG A 486 -24.75 15.24 -21.70
N PHE A 487 -25.17 16.09 -22.60
CA PHE A 487 -24.30 16.62 -23.63
C PHE A 487 -24.30 18.15 -23.61
N ALA A 488 -23.21 18.73 -24.02
CA ALA A 488 -23.06 20.14 -24.23
C ALA A 488 -22.18 20.37 -25.45
N PHE A 489 -22.39 21.48 -26.15
CA PHE A 489 -21.47 21.93 -27.20
C PHE A 489 -21.21 23.41 -27.11
N LEU A 490 -20.05 23.82 -27.60
CA LEU A 490 -19.61 25.21 -27.61
C LEU A 490 -18.92 25.51 -28.94
N VAL A 491 -19.26 26.64 -29.55
CA VAL A 491 -18.69 27.10 -30.81
C VAL A 491 -18.18 28.53 -30.67
N ALA A 492 -16.90 28.73 -30.93
CA ALA A 492 -16.28 30.04 -31.09
C ALA A 492 -16.08 30.28 -32.57
N GLU A 493 -16.74 31.28 -33.14
CA GLU A 493 -16.70 31.64 -34.55
C GLU A 493 -16.85 33.16 -34.75
N GLN A 494 -16.29 33.72 -35.83
CA GLN A 494 -16.29 35.17 -36.06
C GLN A 494 -17.69 35.76 -36.21
N ASN A 495 -18.59 35.04 -36.87
CA ASN A 495 -19.96 35.48 -37.16
C ASN A 495 -21.00 34.69 -36.35
N GLY A 496 -20.62 34.24 -35.18
CA GLY A 496 -21.50 33.48 -34.29
C GLY A 496 -22.67 34.35 -33.82
N GLY A 497 -23.84 33.71 -33.70
CA GLY A 497 -25.03 34.39 -33.20
C GLY A 497 -26.18 33.42 -32.89
N PHE A 498 -27.25 33.98 -32.34
CA PHE A 498 -28.41 33.20 -31.93
C PHE A 498 -28.99 32.32 -33.06
N ALA A 499 -29.09 32.83 -34.28
CA ALA A 499 -29.60 32.08 -35.43
C ALA A 499 -28.76 30.82 -35.73
N ALA A 500 -27.44 30.92 -35.64
CA ALA A 500 -26.52 29.79 -35.86
C ALA A 500 -26.69 28.70 -34.80
N VAL A 501 -26.77 29.08 -33.51
CA VAL A 501 -27.02 28.13 -32.41
C VAL A 501 -28.40 27.50 -32.53
N ARG A 502 -29.43 28.31 -32.82
CA ARG A 502 -30.81 27.82 -33.05
C ARG A 502 -30.84 26.79 -34.16
N GLY A 503 -30.19 27.05 -35.30
CA GLY A 503 -30.12 26.08 -36.40
C GLY A 503 -29.50 24.74 -36.01
N ARG A 504 -28.41 24.78 -35.23
CA ARG A 504 -27.76 23.56 -34.68
C ARG A 504 -28.70 22.80 -33.74
N ILE A 505 -29.40 23.50 -32.84
CA ILE A 505 -30.37 22.88 -31.94
C ILE A 505 -31.52 22.25 -32.74
N GLN A 506 -32.06 22.94 -33.75
CA GLN A 506 -33.13 22.40 -34.60
C GLN A 506 -32.67 21.12 -35.34
N ALA A 507 -31.45 21.08 -35.82
CA ALA A 507 -30.89 19.88 -36.45
C ALA A 507 -30.76 18.73 -35.45
N ILE A 508 -30.22 18.98 -34.25
CA ILE A 508 -30.13 17.96 -33.19
C ILE A 508 -31.50 17.42 -32.82
N MET A 509 -32.49 18.29 -32.60
CA MET A 509 -33.86 17.87 -32.24
C MET A 509 -34.47 16.98 -33.33
N ARG A 510 -34.37 17.38 -34.62
CA ARG A 510 -34.78 16.58 -35.73
C ARG A 510 -34.11 15.20 -35.76
N ASP A 511 -32.79 15.17 -35.61
CA ASP A 511 -31.99 13.94 -35.68
C ASP A 511 -32.29 12.99 -34.50
N LEU A 512 -32.67 13.54 -33.35
CA LEU A 512 -33.12 12.77 -32.19
C LEU A 512 -34.60 12.33 -32.30
N GLY A 513 -35.34 12.83 -33.31
CA GLY A 513 -36.75 12.50 -33.53
C GLY A 513 -37.71 13.31 -32.64
N ALA A 514 -37.26 14.37 -32.02
CA ALA A 514 -38.11 15.28 -31.26
C ALA A 514 -38.77 16.28 -32.23
N SER A 515 -40.05 16.06 -32.56
CA SER A 515 -40.84 16.92 -33.43
C SER A 515 -41.66 17.97 -32.68
N ASP A 516 -41.97 17.70 -31.43
CA ASP A 516 -42.77 18.58 -30.58
C ASP A 516 -41.86 19.24 -29.52
N TYR A 517 -41.49 20.47 -29.80
CA TYR A 517 -40.67 21.30 -28.90
C TYR A 517 -40.93 22.78 -29.17
N SER A 518 -40.80 23.58 -28.14
CA SER A 518 -40.83 25.04 -28.22
C SER A 518 -39.49 25.67 -27.82
N ILE A 519 -39.22 26.86 -28.34
CA ILE A 519 -38.05 27.66 -27.93
C ILE A 519 -38.57 28.94 -27.31
N GLU A 520 -38.34 29.11 -26.03
CA GLU A 520 -38.80 30.25 -25.26
C GLU A 520 -37.64 31.14 -24.83
N PRO A 521 -37.80 32.49 -24.85
CA PRO A 521 -36.77 33.39 -24.33
C PRO A 521 -36.47 33.08 -22.87
N LEU A 522 -35.16 33.07 -22.54
CA LEU A 522 -34.71 32.99 -21.14
C LEU A 522 -34.59 34.42 -20.60
N GLY A 523 -35.47 34.78 -19.64
CA GLY A 523 -35.50 36.11 -19.03
C GLY A 523 -34.49 36.27 -17.92
N GLY A 524 -34.04 37.52 -17.68
CA GLY A 524 -33.15 37.87 -16.57
C GLY A 524 -31.68 37.65 -16.86
N ASP A 525 -30.84 37.88 -15.82
CA ASP A 525 -29.39 37.61 -15.85
C ASP A 525 -29.17 36.13 -15.47
N MET A 526 -28.95 35.31 -16.46
CA MET A 526 -28.86 33.86 -16.33
C MET A 526 -27.49 33.35 -16.72
N GLY A 527 -26.54 33.46 -15.83
CA GLY A 527 -25.20 32.90 -16.00
C GLY A 527 -24.34 33.67 -17.03
N PRO A 528 -23.54 33.01 -17.87
CA PRO A 528 -22.58 33.65 -18.77
C PRO A 528 -23.22 34.29 -20.02
N TRP A 529 -24.55 34.16 -20.17
CA TRP A 529 -25.25 34.60 -21.37
C TRP A 529 -25.46 36.09 -21.44
N LEU A 530 -25.39 36.66 -22.64
CA LEU A 530 -25.77 38.03 -22.88
C LEU A 530 -27.30 38.17 -22.74
N THR A 531 -27.74 39.23 -22.04
CA THR A 531 -29.14 39.52 -21.83
C THR A 531 -29.90 39.60 -23.18
N GLY A 532 -31.04 38.91 -23.27
CA GLY A 532 -31.85 38.83 -24.48
C GLY A 532 -31.29 37.91 -25.58
N ARG A 533 -30.21 37.19 -25.33
CA ARG A 533 -29.61 36.23 -26.28
C ARG A 533 -29.60 34.79 -25.76
N ALA A 534 -30.40 34.49 -24.78
CA ALA A 534 -30.53 33.15 -24.23
C ALA A 534 -31.99 32.65 -24.40
N ALA A 535 -32.13 31.36 -24.63
CA ALA A 535 -33.42 30.69 -24.72
C ALA A 535 -33.32 29.30 -24.05
N LYS A 536 -34.43 28.78 -23.61
CA LYS A 536 -34.60 27.38 -23.21
C LYS A 536 -35.39 26.62 -24.30
N VAL A 537 -35.04 25.36 -24.48
CA VAL A 537 -35.78 24.44 -25.32
C VAL A 537 -36.64 23.55 -24.43
N ILE A 538 -37.94 23.50 -24.68
CA ILE A 538 -38.88 22.68 -23.95
C ILE A 538 -39.30 21.57 -24.91
N VAL A 539 -39.16 20.32 -24.49
CA VAL A 539 -39.58 19.12 -25.22
C VAL A 539 -40.76 18.53 -24.46
N GLU A 540 -41.85 18.30 -25.11
CA GLU A 540 -43.06 17.65 -24.57
C GLU A 540 -42.98 16.14 -24.66
#